data_0fb667622216b57ca16c72f6923638ba
#
_entry.id   0fb667622216b57ca16c72f6923638ba
#
_cell.length_a   1.000
_cell.length_b   1.000
_cell.length_c   1.000
_cell.angle_alpha   90.00
_cell.angle_beta   90.00
_cell.angle_gamma   90.00
#
_symmetry.space_group_name_H-M   'P 1'
#
loop_
_entity.id
_entity.type
_entity.pdbx_description
1 polymer ?
#
loop_
_entity_poly.entity_id
_entity_poly.type
_entity_poly.pdbx_seq_one_letter_code
_entity_poly.pdbx_strand_id
1 'polypeptide(L)'
;DYSRGRGDCIMSRGDGKHSVTFIESHDWFLRPDNDNEFGGRGNSMTPALKARLMQANAFLLSMPGVPCVFYPHWAKYKEDLKPMILARKWAGVHSESEVKDEYSTATGYQATVVGKNGWLILCLGDKTGQTFQGFTLAASNYSTMEGHNESFEIWVNSSKERPIPMGVENPASDFSLKERGEKFLK
;
A
#
# COMPACT_ATOMS: atom_id res chain seq x y z
N ASP A 1 9.65 5.05 -12.08
CA ASP A 1 11.04 5.25 -11.67
C ASP A 1 11.16 5.23 -10.15
N TYR A 2 11.88 4.24 -9.62
CA TYR A 2 12.09 4.05 -8.18
C TYR A 2 13.40 4.67 -7.67
N SER A 3 14.17 5.33 -8.51
CA SER A 3 15.53 5.80 -8.20
C SER A 3 15.60 6.77 -7.01
N ARG A 4 14.49 7.42 -6.68
CA ARG A 4 14.39 8.33 -5.53
C ARG A 4 14.05 7.65 -4.20
N GLY A 5 13.66 6.36 -4.23
CA GLY A 5 13.20 5.66 -3.03
C GLY A 5 12.09 6.44 -2.32
N ARG A 6 12.21 6.59 -0.99
CA ARG A 6 11.31 7.42 -0.19
C ARG A 6 11.42 8.92 -0.49
N GLY A 7 12.48 9.34 -1.18
CA GLY A 7 12.75 10.73 -1.46
C GLY A 7 12.95 11.58 -0.20
N ASP A 8 12.81 12.88 -0.37
CA ASP A 8 12.99 13.88 0.70
C ASP A 8 11.63 14.31 1.26
N CYS A 9 10.88 13.38 1.86
CA CYS A 9 9.60 13.64 2.50
C CYS A 9 9.72 13.76 4.02
N ILE A 10 8.70 14.28 4.69
CA ILE A 10 8.65 14.42 6.15
C ILE A 10 8.91 13.08 6.84
N MET A 11 8.36 12.00 6.30
CA MET A 11 8.55 10.64 6.81
C MET A 11 10.02 10.22 6.81
N SER A 12 10.79 10.53 5.76
CA SER A 12 12.21 10.19 5.67
C SER A 12 13.11 11.08 6.54
N ARG A 13 12.61 12.23 6.96
CA ARG A 13 13.30 13.16 7.87
C ARG A 13 13.11 12.81 9.36
N GLY A 14 12.49 11.69 9.68
CA GLY A 14 12.30 11.24 11.07
C GLY A 14 11.03 11.78 11.74
N ASP A 15 10.13 12.42 11.01
CA ASP A 15 8.89 13.00 11.55
C ASP A 15 7.64 12.16 11.17
N GLY A 16 7.80 10.85 11.15
CA GLY A 16 6.78 9.90 10.74
C GLY A 16 5.47 10.00 11.52
N LYS A 17 5.53 10.32 12.82
CA LYS A 17 4.34 10.46 13.67
C LYS A 17 3.39 11.59 13.24
N HIS A 18 3.91 12.61 12.56
CA HIS A 18 3.14 13.74 12.04
C HIS A 18 2.86 13.61 10.53
N SER A 19 3.32 12.53 9.91
CA SER A 19 3.16 12.27 8.50
C SER A 19 1.92 11.43 8.24
N VAL A 20 0.84 12.05 7.75
CA VAL A 20 -0.27 11.32 7.13
C VAL A 20 0.08 11.07 5.68
N THR A 21 0.28 9.78 5.35
CA THR A 21 0.66 9.37 4.00
C THR A 21 -0.55 8.82 3.24
N PHE A 22 -0.70 9.17 1.98
CA PHE A 22 -1.80 8.75 1.13
C PHE A 22 -1.38 8.73 -0.35
N ILE A 23 -2.12 8.01 -1.18
CA ILE A 23 -1.87 7.91 -2.63
C ILE A 23 -2.81 8.83 -3.39
N GLU A 24 -4.05 8.91 -2.93
CA GLU A 24 -5.12 9.67 -3.55
C GLU A 24 -5.92 10.44 -2.50
N SER A 25 -6.46 11.59 -2.86
CA SER A 25 -7.39 12.37 -2.04
C SER A 25 -8.65 12.73 -2.83
N HIS A 26 -9.68 13.16 -2.11
CA HIS A 26 -10.94 13.59 -2.72
C HIS A 26 -10.77 14.80 -3.65
N ASP A 27 -9.80 15.67 -3.37
CA ASP A 27 -9.52 16.86 -4.19
C ASP A 27 -9.05 16.49 -5.60
N TRP A 28 -8.22 15.46 -5.70
CA TRP A 28 -7.75 14.94 -6.99
C TRP A 28 -8.82 14.11 -7.68
N PHE A 29 -9.53 13.29 -6.94
CA PHE A 29 -10.55 12.40 -7.45
C PHE A 29 -11.73 13.15 -8.08
N LEU A 30 -12.09 14.32 -7.55
CA LEU A 30 -13.26 15.10 -8.00
C LEU A 30 -12.96 16.06 -9.15
N ARG A 31 -11.70 16.29 -9.52
CA ARG A 31 -11.34 17.20 -10.62
C ARG A 31 -11.71 16.58 -11.97
N PRO A 32 -12.57 17.21 -12.79
CA PRO A 32 -13.07 16.62 -14.04
C PRO A 32 -12.00 16.54 -15.14
N ASP A 33 -10.99 17.36 -15.08
CA ASP A 33 -9.90 17.56 -16.04
C ASP A 33 -8.57 16.98 -15.57
N ASN A 34 -8.61 16.14 -14.56
CA ASN A 34 -7.40 15.54 -14.02
C ASN A 34 -7.04 14.28 -14.79
N ASP A 35 -5.86 14.28 -15.40
CA ASP A 35 -5.14 13.08 -15.89
C ASP A 35 -4.69 12.23 -14.69
N ASN A 36 -5.65 11.86 -13.86
CA ASN A 36 -5.42 11.14 -12.63
C ASN A 36 -4.85 9.76 -12.94
N GLU A 37 -3.61 9.54 -12.58
CA GLU A 37 -2.90 8.27 -12.81
C GLU A 37 -3.64 7.05 -12.23
N PHE A 38 -4.51 7.26 -11.26
CA PHE A 38 -5.23 6.18 -10.58
C PHE A 38 -6.74 6.14 -10.88
N GLY A 39 -7.17 6.75 -11.98
CA GLY A 39 -8.54 6.60 -12.47
C GLY A 39 -9.57 7.40 -11.69
N GLY A 40 -9.41 8.71 -11.61
CA GLY A 40 -10.36 9.64 -11.02
C GLY A 40 -11.76 9.54 -11.63
N ARG A 41 -12.68 10.37 -11.18
CA ARG A 41 -14.08 10.37 -11.60
C ARG A 41 -14.20 10.54 -13.12
N GLY A 42 -14.49 9.47 -13.83
CA GLY A 42 -14.65 9.46 -15.29
C GLY A 42 -13.56 8.69 -16.05
N ASN A 43 -12.44 8.37 -15.45
CA ASN A 43 -11.43 7.53 -16.08
C ASN A 43 -11.71 6.05 -15.81
N SER A 44 -11.67 5.25 -16.88
CA SER A 44 -11.77 3.79 -16.73
C SER A 44 -10.49 3.24 -16.10
N MET A 45 -10.62 2.51 -15.00
CA MET A 45 -9.51 1.80 -14.41
C MET A 45 -9.05 0.67 -15.32
N THR A 46 -7.91 0.86 -15.98
CA THR A 46 -7.27 -0.20 -16.77
C THR A 46 -6.56 -1.21 -15.87
N PRO A 47 -6.27 -2.44 -16.34
CA PRO A 47 -5.46 -3.39 -15.58
C PRO A 47 -4.09 -2.86 -15.17
N ALA A 48 -3.43 -2.08 -16.04
CA ALA A 48 -2.14 -1.46 -15.76
C ALA A 48 -2.25 -0.40 -14.64
N LEU A 49 -3.27 0.46 -14.69
CA LEU A 49 -3.53 1.44 -13.62
C LEU A 49 -3.86 0.74 -12.29
N LYS A 50 -4.64 -0.36 -12.32
CA LYS A 50 -4.89 -1.15 -11.11
C LYS A 50 -3.61 -1.72 -10.53
N ALA A 51 -2.74 -2.29 -11.35
CA ALA A 51 -1.47 -2.87 -10.90
C ALA A 51 -0.58 -1.80 -10.24
N ARG A 52 -0.44 -0.64 -10.87
CA ARG A 52 0.29 0.52 -10.33
C ARG A 52 -0.31 1.03 -9.02
N LEU A 53 -1.64 1.11 -8.93
CA LEU A 53 -2.34 1.49 -7.71
C LEU A 53 -2.07 0.50 -6.58
N MET A 54 -2.06 -0.80 -6.85
CA MET A 54 -1.76 -1.81 -5.84
C MET A 54 -0.31 -1.73 -5.38
N GLN A 55 0.64 -1.52 -6.29
CA GLN A 55 2.05 -1.34 -5.96
C GLN A 55 2.27 -0.08 -5.09
N ALA A 56 1.60 1.04 -5.41
CA ALA A 56 1.64 2.26 -4.61
C ALA A 56 1.07 2.04 -3.20
N ASN A 57 -0.04 1.29 -3.06
CA ASN A 57 -0.60 0.92 -1.76
C ASN A 57 0.31 -0.03 -0.98
N ALA A 58 1.01 -0.95 -1.66
CA ALA A 58 2.01 -1.81 -1.02
C ALA A 58 3.14 -0.96 -0.41
N PHE A 59 3.62 0.07 -1.14
CA PHE A 59 4.58 1.04 -0.61
C PHE A 59 4.01 1.81 0.59
N LEU A 60 2.84 2.45 0.43
CA LEU A 60 2.17 3.21 1.47
C LEU A 60 2.02 2.42 2.78
N LEU A 61 1.53 1.19 2.66
CA LEU A 61 1.21 0.35 3.82
C LEU A 61 2.44 -0.33 4.45
N SER A 62 3.57 -0.39 3.73
CA SER A 62 4.81 -0.95 4.26
C SER A 62 5.69 0.08 4.96
N MET A 63 5.60 1.35 4.59
CA MET A 63 6.47 2.41 5.10
C MET A 63 6.00 3.00 6.45
N PRO A 64 6.90 3.67 7.20
CA PRO A 64 6.52 4.48 8.37
C PRO A 64 5.49 5.56 8.04
N GLY A 65 5.02 6.30 9.04
CA GLY A 65 3.96 7.29 8.90
C GLY A 65 2.60 6.73 9.27
N VAL A 66 1.58 7.57 9.13
CA VAL A 66 0.17 7.22 9.40
C VAL A 66 -0.52 7.02 8.04
N PRO A 67 -0.62 5.78 7.53
CA PRO A 67 -1.18 5.55 6.21
C PRO A 67 -2.69 5.79 6.21
N CYS A 68 -3.15 6.55 5.22
CA CYS A 68 -4.56 6.77 4.94
C CYS A 68 -4.91 6.11 3.60
N VAL A 69 -5.66 5.03 3.65
CA VAL A 69 -6.20 4.38 2.45
C VAL A 69 -7.43 5.15 1.98
N PHE A 70 -7.39 5.60 0.73
CA PHE A 70 -8.51 6.34 0.14
C PHE A 70 -9.76 5.46 0.05
N TYR A 71 -10.89 5.95 0.59
CA TYR A 71 -12.10 5.13 0.75
C TYR A 71 -12.62 4.50 -0.56
N PRO A 72 -12.66 5.20 -1.72
CA PRO A 72 -13.05 4.59 -2.98
C PRO A 72 -12.17 3.41 -3.40
N HIS A 73 -10.84 3.47 -3.12
CA HIS A 73 -9.95 2.33 -3.36
C HIS A 73 -10.27 1.16 -2.43
N TRP A 74 -10.51 1.43 -1.14
CA TRP A 74 -10.95 0.40 -0.20
C TRP A 74 -12.26 -0.25 -0.62
N ALA A 75 -13.27 0.55 -0.98
CA ALA A 75 -14.59 0.05 -1.37
C ALA A 75 -14.50 -0.88 -2.60
N LYS A 76 -13.61 -0.55 -3.56
CA LYS A 76 -13.48 -1.27 -4.83
C LYS A 76 -12.49 -2.43 -4.78
N TYR A 77 -11.39 -2.29 -4.01
CA TYR A 77 -10.25 -3.21 -4.03
C TYR A 77 -9.92 -3.78 -2.64
N LYS A 78 -10.92 -3.94 -1.79
CA LYS A 78 -10.77 -4.41 -0.41
C LYS A 78 -9.97 -5.71 -0.31
N GLU A 79 -10.23 -6.66 -1.19
CA GLU A 79 -9.58 -7.97 -1.14
C GLU A 79 -8.09 -7.90 -1.55
N ASP A 80 -7.72 -6.96 -2.41
CA ASP A 80 -6.32 -6.70 -2.77
C ASP A 80 -5.58 -5.94 -1.64
N LEU A 81 -6.24 -5.00 -0.96
CA LEU A 81 -5.65 -4.12 0.07
C LEU A 81 -5.53 -4.78 1.45
N LYS A 82 -6.48 -5.65 1.79
CA LYS A 82 -6.56 -6.30 3.09
C LYS A 82 -5.29 -7.09 3.47
N PRO A 83 -4.69 -7.92 2.58
CA PRO A 83 -3.43 -8.60 2.88
C PRO A 83 -2.28 -7.65 3.23
N MET A 84 -2.19 -6.50 2.57
CA MET A 84 -1.15 -5.50 2.84
C MET A 84 -1.32 -4.86 4.23
N ILE A 85 -2.57 -4.53 4.59
CA ILE A 85 -2.91 -3.99 5.93
C ILE A 85 -2.60 -5.03 7.02
N LEU A 86 -2.92 -6.30 6.76
CA LEU A 86 -2.63 -7.39 7.69
C LEU A 86 -1.12 -7.61 7.85
N ALA A 87 -0.34 -7.52 6.76
CA ALA A 87 1.12 -7.61 6.80
C ALA A 87 1.72 -6.50 7.68
N ARG A 88 1.29 -5.24 7.48
CA ARG A 88 1.68 -4.11 8.34
C ARG A 88 1.39 -4.38 9.82
N LYS A 89 0.18 -4.82 10.14
CA LYS A 89 -0.23 -5.15 11.51
C LYS A 89 0.57 -6.31 12.09
N TRP A 90 0.84 -7.32 11.29
CA TRP A 90 1.58 -8.51 11.71
C TRP A 90 3.02 -8.17 12.09
N ALA A 91 3.74 -7.42 11.26
CA ALA A 91 5.07 -6.93 11.56
C ALA A 91 5.07 -5.87 12.68
N GLY A 92 3.93 -5.20 12.93
CA GLY A 92 3.81 -4.11 13.88
C GLY A 92 4.45 -2.81 13.40
N VAL A 93 4.45 -2.56 12.08
CA VAL A 93 4.94 -1.31 11.51
C VAL A 93 4.09 -0.15 12.00
N HIS A 94 4.74 0.93 12.42
CA HIS A 94 4.11 2.12 12.99
C HIS A 94 4.71 3.40 12.41
N SER A 95 4.21 4.53 12.88
CA SER A 95 4.59 5.83 12.31
C SER A 95 6.07 6.17 12.39
N GLU A 96 6.75 5.66 13.44
CA GLU A 96 8.16 5.92 13.71
C GLU A 96 9.02 4.65 13.51
N SER A 97 8.56 3.69 12.72
CA SER A 97 9.34 2.52 12.35
C SER A 97 10.60 2.92 11.60
N GLU A 98 11.72 2.29 11.93
CA GLU A 98 12.98 2.49 11.22
C GLU A 98 12.95 1.78 9.86
N VAL A 99 13.48 2.40 8.83
CA VAL A 99 13.72 1.77 7.53
C VAL A 99 15.20 1.49 7.40
N LYS A 100 15.53 0.22 7.17
CA LYS A 100 16.89 -0.30 6.96
C LYS A 100 17.02 -0.89 5.55
N ASP A 101 18.27 -1.03 5.11
CA ASP A 101 18.62 -1.74 3.86
C ASP A 101 17.75 -1.28 2.67
N GLU A 102 17.65 0.04 2.51
CA GLU A 102 16.90 0.64 1.42
C GLU A 102 17.71 0.63 0.12
N TYR A 103 17.22 -0.05 -0.90
CA TYR A 103 17.82 -0.16 -2.23
C TYR A 103 16.84 0.34 -3.28
N SER A 104 17.29 1.28 -4.08
CA SER A 104 16.45 1.98 -5.06
C SER A 104 17.19 2.03 -6.40
N THR A 105 16.51 1.60 -7.46
CA THR A 105 17.00 1.62 -8.85
C THR A 105 15.95 2.26 -9.75
N ALA A 106 16.24 2.40 -11.05
CA ALA A 106 15.23 2.87 -11.99
C ALA A 106 14.04 1.90 -12.15
N THR A 107 14.26 0.60 -11.93
CA THR A 107 13.28 -0.46 -12.23
C THR A 107 12.80 -1.23 -11.01
N GLY A 108 13.32 -0.95 -9.82
CA GLY A 108 12.92 -1.66 -8.61
C GLY A 108 13.29 -0.97 -7.31
N TYR A 109 12.56 -1.32 -6.27
CA TYR A 109 12.76 -0.83 -4.91
C TYR A 109 12.67 -1.96 -3.91
N GLN A 110 13.54 -1.94 -2.90
CA GLN A 110 13.49 -2.85 -1.76
C GLN A 110 13.82 -2.09 -0.49
N ALA A 111 13.09 -2.36 0.58
CA ALA A 111 13.40 -1.83 1.89
C ALA A 111 12.99 -2.80 3.00
N THR A 112 13.74 -2.79 4.09
CA THR A 112 13.42 -3.50 5.32
C THR A 112 12.91 -2.51 6.36
N VAL A 113 11.74 -2.76 6.92
CA VAL A 113 11.08 -1.91 7.92
C VAL A 113 10.99 -2.64 9.24
N VAL A 114 11.49 -1.99 10.30
CA VAL A 114 11.50 -2.56 11.65
C VAL A 114 10.20 -2.22 12.36
N GLY A 115 9.36 -3.22 12.57
CA GLY A 115 8.13 -3.09 13.35
C GLY A 115 8.28 -3.53 14.79
N LYS A 116 7.26 -3.31 15.61
CA LYS A 116 7.24 -3.70 17.04
C LYS A 116 7.23 -5.22 17.26
N ASN A 117 6.72 -5.97 16.29
CA ASN A 117 6.56 -7.42 16.39
C ASN A 117 7.60 -8.18 15.56
N GLY A 118 8.37 -7.49 14.74
CA GLY A 118 9.33 -8.10 13.82
C GLY A 118 9.65 -7.20 12.64
N TRP A 119 9.94 -7.81 11.50
CA TRP A 119 10.47 -7.13 10.34
C TRP A 119 9.55 -7.31 9.14
N LEU A 120 9.45 -6.29 8.32
CA LEU A 120 8.75 -6.32 7.03
C LEU A 120 9.75 -5.97 5.93
N ILE A 121 9.78 -6.78 4.86
CA ILE A 121 10.52 -6.46 3.64
C ILE A 121 9.50 -6.15 2.55
N LEU A 122 9.64 -5.00 1.94
CA LEU A 122 8.91 -4.61 0.73
C LEU A 122 9.82 -4.77 -0.48
N CYS A 123 9.33 -5.44 -1.52
CA CYS A 123 9.96 -5.52 -2.82
C CYS A 123 9.01 -5.00 -3.90
N LEU A 124 9.49 -4.12 -4.77
CA LEU A 124 8.73 -3.57 -5.90
C LEU A 124 9.50 -3.75 -7.20
N GLY A 125 8.78 -3.93 -8.30
CA GLY A 125 9.35 -4.03 -9.63
C GLY A 125 10.35 -5.18 -9.74
N ASP A 126 11.54 -4.92 -10.25
CA ASP A 126 12.59 -5.93 -10.48
C ASP A 126 13.24 -6.47 -9.19
N LYS A 127 12.82 -5.99 -8.03
CA LYS A 127 13.22 -6.56 -6.73
C LYS A 127 12.32 -7.69 -6.25
N THR A 128 11.21 -7.97 -6.93
CA THR A 128 10.35 -9.13 -6.66
C THR A 128 10.97 -10.44 -7.16
N GLY A 129 10.42 -11.58 -6.74
CA GLY A 129 10.89 -12.91 -7.12
C GLY A 129 12.06 -13.44 -6.29
N GLN A 130 12.42 -12.77 -5.19
CA GLN A 130 13.40 -13.23 -4.22
C GLN A 130 12.76 -14.02 -3.09
N THR A 131 13.56 -14.75 -2.33
CA THR A 131 13.14 -15.41 -1.10
C THR A 131 14.01 -14.96 0.06
N PHE A 132 13.39 -14.79 1.22
CA PHE A 132 14.08 -14.33 2.42
C PHE A 132 13.96 -15.39 3.51
N GLN A 133 15.11 -15.92 3.96
CA GLN A 133 15.12 -16.93 5.00
C GLN A 133 14.49 -16.41 6.30
N GLY A 134 13.57 -17.16 6.86
CA GLY A 134 12.85 -16.78 8.08
C GLY A 134 11.71 -15.78 7.88
N PHE A 135 11.39 -15.41 6.64
CA PHE A 135 10.24 -14.58 6.32
C PHE A 135 9.14 -15.38 5.62
N THR A 136 7.92 -14.92 5.79
CA THR A 136 6.73 -15.46 5.11
C THR A 136 6.18 -14.43 4.13
N LEU A 137 5.86 -14.83 2.91
CA LEU A 137 5.17 -13.98 1.94
C LEU A 137 3.76 -13.68 2.46
N ALA A 138 3.51 -12.42 2.79
CA ALA A 138 2.26 -11.96 3.39
C ALA A 138 1.27 -11.40 2.36
N ALA A 139 1.78 -10.68 1.36
CA ALA A 139 1.00 -10.13 0.25
C ALA A 139 1.86 -10.04 -1.01
N SER A 140 1.28 -10.24 -2.17
CA SER A 140 1.97 -10.08 -3.45
C SER A 140 0.98 -9.85 -4.60
N ASN A 141 1.47 -9.21 -5.64
CA ASN A 141 0.86 -9.19 -6.97
C ASN A 141 1.97 -9.15 -8.01
N TYR A 142 1.83 -9.93 -9.06
CA TYR A 142 2.78 -9.99 -10.17
C TYR A 142 2.10 -9.46 -11.42
N SER A 143 2.62 -8.34 -11.93
CA SER A 143 2.06 -7.69 -13.11
C SER A 143 3.16 -6.99 -13.90
N THR A 144 3.31 -7.39 -15.16
CA THR A 144 4.16 -6.70 -16.13
C THR A 144 3.28 -6.24 -17.27
N MET A 145 3.08 -4.93 -17.40
CA MET A 145 2.21 -4.33 -18.39
C MET A 145 2.88 -3.11 -19.03
N GLU A 146 2.68 -2.95 -20.32
CA GLU A 146 3.18 -1.78 -21.07
C GLU A 146 4.71 -1.56 -20.89
N GLY A 147 5.47 -2.65 -20.71
CA GLY A 147 6.92 -2.59 -20.49
C GLY A 147 7.36 -2.19 -19.08
N HIS A 148 6.42 -2.02 -18.14
CA HIS A 148 6.69 -1.73 -16.76
C HIS A 148 6.37 -2.93 -15.85
N ASN A 149 7.26 -3.19 -14.90
CA ASN A 149 7.06 -4.20 -13.87
C ASN A 149 6.38 -3.55 -12.65
N GLU A 150 5.05 -3.70 -12.55
CA GLU A 150 4.22 -3.18 -11.46
C GLU A 150 3.98 -4.25 -10.36
N SER A 151 4.89 -5.21 -10.27
CA SER A 151 4.83 -6.27 -9.26
C SER A 151 5.23 -5.76 -7.88
N PHE A 152 4.66 -6.36 -6.84
CA PHE A 152 5.10 -6.15 -5.47
C PHE A 152 5.07 -7.46 -4.66
N GLU A 153 5.92 -7.51 -3.63
CA GLU A 153 5.91 -8.52 -2.58
C GLU A 153 6.09 -7.86 -1.22
N ILE A 154 5.35 -8.34 -0.24
CA ILE A 154 5.51 -7.97 1.17
C ILE A 154 5.80 -9.23 1.96
N TRP A 155 6.99 -9.30 2.54
CA TRP A 155 7.46 -10.40 3.36
C TRP A 155 7.49 -9.99 4.82
N VAL A 156 7.10 -10.88 5.72
CA VAL A 156 7.05 -10.60 7.16
C VAL A 156 7.77 -11.71 7.93
N ASN A 157 8.65 -11.28 8.84
CA ASN A 157 9.15 -12.08 9.94
C ASN A 157 8.61 -11.46 11.23
N SER A 158 7.83 -12.19 12.00
CA SER A 158 7.19 -11.68 13.20
C SER A 158 7.19 -12.71 14.31
N SER A 159 7.40 -12.25 15.54
CA SER A 159 7.24 -13.05 16.76
C SER A 159 5.76 -13.32 17.11
N LYS A 160 4.84 -12.68 16.42
CA LYS A 160 3.39 -12.88 16.59
C LYS A 160 2.85 -13.85 15.54
N GLU A 161 1.78 -14.52 15.87
CA GLU A 161 1.03 -15.31 14.89
C GLU A 161 0.49 -14.43 13.76
N ARG A 162 0.41 -15.02 12.56
CA ARG A 162 -0.17 -14.32 11.42
C ARG A 162 -1.64 -13.98 11.71
N PRO A 163 -2.05 -12.71 11.59
CA PRO A 163 -3.44 -12.33 11.77
C PRO A 163 -4.33 -13.10 10.80
N ILE A 164 -5.28 -13.82 11.32
CA ILE A 164 -6.33 -14.42 10.50
C ILE A 164 -7.18 -13.27 9.97
N PRO A 165 -7.48 -13.20 8.67
CA PRO A 165 -8.44 -12.25 8.15
C PRO A 165 -9.73 -12.46 8.94
N MET A 166 -10.15 -11.50 9.74
CA MET A 166 -11.47 -11.57 10.37
C MET A 166 -12.46 -11.81 9.25
N GLY A 167 -13.24 -12.87 9.38
CA GLY A 167 -14.29 -13.23 8.44
C GLY A 167 -15.10 -12.00 8.12
N VAL A 168 -15.71 -11.97 6.95
CA VAL A 168 -16.61 -10.90 6.52
C VAL A 168 -17.63 -10.70 7.65
N GLU A 169 -17.33 -9.79 8.58
CA GLU A 169 -18.32 -9.32 9.52
C GLU A 169 -19.45 -8.75 8.69
N ASN A 170 -20.64 -9.26 9.00
CA ASN A 170 -21.93 -9.01 8.42
C ASN A 170 -22.00 -7.61 7.74
N PRO A 171 -22.22 -7.52 6.41
CA PRO A 171 -22.34 -6.25 5.70
C PRO A 171 -23.44 -5.31 6.27
N ALA A 172 -24.27 -5.80 7.17
CA ALA A 172 -25.29 -5.00 7.85
C ALA A 172 -24.71 -3.99 8.85
N SER A 173 -23.50 -4.17 9.39
CA SER A 173 -22.88 -3.19 10.29
C SER A 173 -22.21 -2.01 9.55
N ASP A 174 -21.99 -2.13 8.25
CA ASP A 174 -21.39 -1.10 7.39
C ASP A 174 -22.44 -0.17 6.73
N PHE A 175 -23.73 -0.40 7.03
CA PHE A 175 -24.84 0.26 6.37
C PHE A 175 -24.87 1.79 6.60
N SER A 176 -24.41 2.25 7.77
CA SER A 176 -24.38 3.69 8.09
C SER A 176 -23.38 4.49 7.27
N LEU A 177 -22.31 3.83 6.81
CA LEU A 177 -21.28 4.46 5.97
C LEU A 177 -21.68 4.46 4.49
N LYS A 178 -22.46 3.45 4.05
CA LYS A 178 -22.99 3.37 2.70
C LYS A 178 -24.00 4.49 2.41
N GLU A 179 -24.91 4.77 3.35
CA GLU A 179 -25.86 5.87 3.21
C GLU A 179 -25.18 7.25 3.20
N ARG A 180 -24.06 7.42 3.92
CA ARG A 180 -23.30 8.68 3.88
C ARG A 180 -22.51 8.82 2.57
N GLY A 181 -21.97 7.73 2.03
CA GLY A 181 -21.23 7.75 0.77
C GLY A 181 -22.10 8.07 -0.45
N GLU A 182 -23.33 7.57 -0.50
CA GLU A 182 -24.25 7.82 -1.61
C GLU A 182 -24.77 9.27 -1.67
N LYS A 183 -24.79 9.99 -0.55
CA LYS A 183 -25.12 11.42 -0.51
C LYS A 183 -24.02 12.34 -1.06
N PHE A 184 -22.78 11.87 -1.11
CA PHE A 184 -21.65 12.61 -1.69
C PHE A 184 -21.41 12.31 -3.17
N LEU A 185 -22.14 11.34 -3.75
CA LEU A 185 -21.97 10.90 -5.16
C LEU A 185 -23.15 11.35 -6.06
N LYS A 186 -24.05 12.18 -5.56
CA LYS A 186 -25.07 12.91 -6.33
C LYS A 186 -24.63 14.37 -6.39
#